data_670480261b41a41b0b5aaf38ee3ab16c
#
_entry.id   670480261b41a41b0b5aaf38ee3ab16c
#
_cell.length_a   1.000
_cell.length_b   1.000
_cell.length_c   1.000
_cell.angle_alpha   90.00
_cell.angle_beta   90.00
_cell.angle_gamma   90.00
#
_symmetry.space_group_name_H-M   'P 1'
#
loop_
_entity.id
_entity.type
_entity.pdbx_description
1 polymer ?
#
loop_
_entity_poly.entity_id
_entity_poly.type
_entity_poly.pdbx_seq_one_letter_code
_entity_poly.pdbx_strand_id
1 'polypeptide(L)'
;MSLTFDNSRLHNEYLTPSHDEWRNQLRRFFENEIIPFADEWDECGSIPADLWPKSAKIGILGLNYPEEYGGSSEGIDIWHKNILNEELARIAVGGVGATLMVHDIALPPILKCADRKLCEMVIPAVLRGEKRISLAITEPSGGSDVASLSTKASLVDDHYIINGSKTYITGGMNADWFTTAVRTGGEGAAGISTILIPSNLEGVTRTPLDRKQGWWCSDTATIYFDNVRVPKNYLIGEENQGFKVVMVNFNSERMGMSAAMEAASRVCLEDAAKWAGERKTFGRRLADHQVIRHKFADMKQKINATQSYLNSVSRSIQLGIENAADIALLKVQSSQTLEFCAREAMQILGGAAYMRGNRVERIYREVRVNAIGGCLLYTSPSPRDP
;
A
#
# COMPACT_ATOMS: atom_id res chain seq x y z
N MET A 1 12.66 8.59 29.35
CA MET A 1 12.97 8.09 28.00
C MET A 1 12.04 8.81 27.03
N SER A 2 12.55 9.48 26.03
CA SER A 2 11.71 10.16 25.02
C SER A 2 11.08 9.11 24.10
N LEU A 3 9.75 9.10 23.95
CA LEU A 3 9.02 8.19 23.08
C LEU A 3 8.81 8.84 21.70
N THR A 4 9.88 9.34 21.07
CA THR A 4 9.82 9.87 19.70
C THR A 4 9.74 8.73 18.68
N PHE A 5 9.35 9.05 17.46
CA PHE A 5 9.25 8.10 16.35
C PHE A 5 10.55 7.28 16.20
N ASP A 6 11.71 7.92 16.22
CA ASP A 6 12.99 7.24 16.07
C ASP A 6 13.42 6.48 17.34
N ASN A 7 13.27 7.07 18.52
CA ASN A 7 13.65 6.41 19.79
C ASN A 7 12.73 5.25 20.17
N SER A 8 11.56 5.16 19.56
CA SER A 8 10.63 4.04 19.75
C SER A 8 10.93 2.86 18.82
N ARG A 9 11.85 3.00 17.87
CA ARG A 9 12.33 1.91 17.02
C ARG A 9 13.27 0.99 17.80
N LEU A 10 13.13 -0.32 17.60
CA LEU A 10 14.14 -1.29 18.05
C LEU A 10 15.39 -1.17 17.19
N HIS A 11 16.54 -1.42 17.80
CA HIS A 11 17.78 -1.56 17.05
C HIS A 11 17.65 -2.71 16.03
N ASN A 12 18.17 -2.48 14.83
CA ASN A 12 18.16 -3.45 13.75
C ASN A 12 19.58 -3.57 13.19
N GLU A 13 20.25 -4.68 13.49
CA GLU A 13 21.63 -4.98 13.10
C GLU A 13 21.83 -5.19 11.59
N TYR A 14 20.74 -5.36 10.84
CA TYR A 14 20.78 -5.59 9.38
C TYR A 14 20.80 -4.29 8.58
N LEU A 15 20.59 -3.14 9.24
CA LEU A 15 20.67 -1.85 8.58
C LEU A 15 22.14 -1.44 8.39
N THR A 16 22.43 -0.91 7.21
CA THR A 16 23.76 -0.43 6.79
C THR A 16 23.73 1.09 6.56
N PRO A 17 24.89 1.75 6.38
CA PRO A 17 24.93 3.18 6.03
C PRO A 17 24.09 3.53 4.81
N SER A 18 23.98 2.67 3.79
CA SER A 18 23.12 2.87 2.61
C SER A 18 21.65 3.03 2.98
N HIS A 19 21.16 2.23 3.94
CA HIS A 19 19.80 2.33 4.47
C HIS A 19 19.54 3.66 5.18
N ASP A 20 20.53 4.16 5.95
CA ASP A 20 20.43 5.44 6.64
C ASP A 20 20.47 6.62 5.64
N GLU A 21 21.31 6.54 4.61
CA GLU A 21 21.34 7.54 3.52
C GLU A 21 20.01 7.60 2.79
N TRP A 22 19.43 6.45 2.44
CA TRP A 22 18.10 6.35 1.82
C TRP A 22 17.02 6.98 2.71
N ARG A 23 16.99 6.64 4.00
CA ARG A 23 16.07 7.23 4.98
C ARG A 23 16.20 8.75 5.02
N ASN A 24 17.41 9.27 5.07
CA ASN A 24 17.67 10.71 5.13
C ASN A 24 17.24 11.41 3.82
N GLN A 25 17.42 10.77 2.67
CA GLN A 25 16.97 11.29 1.39
C GLN A 25 15.43 11.37 1.34
N LEU A 26 14.74 10.30 1.75
CA LEU A 26 13.28 10.27 1.83
C LEU A 26 12.73 11.34 2.77
N ARG A 27 13.32 11.50 3.97
CA ARG A 27 12.92 12.51 4.94
C ARG A 27 13.01 13.92 4.37
N ARG A 28 14.15 14.28 3.79
CA ARG A 28 14.30 15.60 3.16
C ARG A 28 13.26 15.85 2.08
N PHE A 29 12.97 14.85 1.26
CA PHE A 29 11.95 14.97 0.23
C PHE A 29 10.55 15.13 0.82
N PHE A 30 10.17 14.27 1.77
CA PHE A 30 8.83 14.31 2.36
C PHE A 30 8.60 15.58 3.19
N GLU A 31 9.61 16.08 3.90
CA GLU A 31 9.55 17.31 4.69
C GLU A 31 9.41 18.55 3.84
N ASN A 32 9.96 18.56 2.62
CA ASN A 32 9.88 19.69 1.71
C ASN A 32 8.67 19.62 0.75
N GLU A 33 8.36 18.43 0.22
CA GLU A 33 7.43 18.30 -0.90
C GLU A 33 6.05 17.72 -0.52
N ILE A 34 5.90 17.14 0.69
CA ILE A 34 4.66 16.45 1.05
C ILE A 34 4.10 16.94 2.39
N ILE A 35 4.85 16.85 3.46
CA ILE A 35 4.33 17.10 4.83
C ILE A 35 3.69 18.50 4.96
N PRO A 36 4.24 19.60 4.40
CA PRO A 36 3.63 20.92 4.51
C PRO A 36 2.26 21.03 3.85
N PHE A 37 1.94 20.16 2.91
CA PHE A 37 0.73 20.21 2.08
C PHE A 37 -0.22 19.03 2.36
N ALA A 38 0.20 18.07 3.17
CA ALA A 38 -0.50 16.79 3.33
C ALA A 38 -1.93 16.96 3.87
N ASP A 39 -2.16 17.88 4.81
CA ASP A 39 -3.48 18.17 5.35
C ASP A 39 -4.40 18.78 4.28
N GLU A 40 -3.89 19.73 3.50
CA GLU A 40 -4.63 20.35 2.39
C GLU A 40 -4.99 19.32 1.33
N TRP A 41 -4.05 18.46 0.93
CA TRP A 41 -4.31 17.43 -0.07
C TRP A 41 -5.36 16.42 0.40
N ASP A 42 -5.32 16.03 1.68
CA ASP A 42 -6.31 15.11 2.23
C ASP A 42 -7.70 15.76 2.27
N GLU A 43 -7.81 17.02 2.69
CA GLU A 43 -9.10 17.74 2.72
C GLU A 43 -9.66 18.05 1.32
N CYS A 44 -8.81 18.39 0.33
CA CYS A 44 -9.26 18.65 -1.03
C CYS A 44 -9.49 17.38 -1.87
N GLY A 45 -9.05 16.21 -1.36
CA GLY A 45 -9.28 14.91 -1.99
C GLY A 45 -8.39 14.62 -3.19
N SER A 46 -7.24 15.30 -3.35
CA SER A 46 -6.34 15.10 -4.49
C SER A 46 -4.89 15.42 -4.16
N ILE A 47 -3.98 14.82 -4.92
CA ILE A 47 -2.53 15.04 -4.86
C ILE A 47 -2.08 15.69 -6.17
N PRO A 48 -1.19 16.71 -6.14
CA PRO A 48 -0.68 17.36 -7.34
C PRO A 48 0.02 16.38 -8.28
N ALA A 49 -0.23 16.51 -9.59
CA ALA A 49 0.32 15.59 -10.59
C ALA A 49 1.85 15.63 -10.70
N ASP A 50 2.50 16.73 -10.33
CA ASP A 50 3.95 16.92 -10.37
C ASP A 50 4.68 16.13 -9.26
N LEU A 51 3.95 15.59 -8.27
CA LEU A 51 4.54 14.75 -7.24
C LEU A 51 5.15 13.46 -7.82
N TRP A 52 4.55 12.88 -8.88
CA TRP A 52 5.08 11.67 -9.51
C TRP A 52 6.45 11.87 -10.14
N PRO A 53 6.67 12.82 -11.07
CA PRO A 53 8.00 13.06 -11.62
C PRO A 53 9.00 13.54 -10.56
N LYS A 54 8.59 14.25 -9.52
CA LYS A 54 9.46 14.61 -8.37
C LYS A 54 9.90 13.34 -7.61
N SER A 55 8.98 12.42 -7.34
CA SER A 55 9.27 11.16 -6.66
C SER A 55 10.14 10.21 -7.51
N ALA A 56 9.94 10.21 -8.82
CA ALA A 56 10.78 9.49 -9.76
C ALA A 56 12.24 9.95 -9.71
N LYS A 57 12.47 11.26 -9.67
CA LYS A 57 13.84 11.86 -9.63
C LYS A 57 14.66 11.41 -8.43
N ILE A 58 14.04 11.14 -7.30
CA ILE A 58 14.72 10.65 -6.09
C ILE A 58 14.72 9.12 -5.96
N GLY A 59 14.20 8.41 -6.96
CA GLY A 59 14.24 6.95 -7.02
C GLY A 59 13.09 6.22 -6.32
N ILE A 60 12.07 6.91 -5.80
CA ILE A 60 10.93 6.26 -5.12
C ILE A 60 10.20 5.30 -6.06
N LEU A 61 9.85 5.76 -7.28
CA LEU A 61 9.05 4.96 -8.21
C LEU A 61 9.84 3.79 -8.81
N GLY A 62 11.16 3.93 -8.91
CA GLY A 62 12.05 2.92 -9.50
C GLY A 62 12.69 1.96 -8.50
N LEU A 63 12.36 2.06 -7.19
CA LEU A 63 13.01 1.27 -6.16
C LEU A 63 12.81 -0.24 -6.36
N ASN A 64 13.91 -0.97 -6.55
CA ASN A 64 13.95 -2.41 -6.82
C ASN A 64 13.34 -2.84 -8.17
N TYR A 65 13.25 -1.91 -9.14
CA TYR A 65 12.98 -2.24 -10.54
C TYR A 65 14.29 -2.31 -11.31
N PRO A 66 14.36 -3.12 -12.43
CA PRO A 66 15.58 -3.26 -13.23
C PRO A 66 16.04 -1.92 -13.83
N GLU A 67 17.34 -1.74 -13.90
CA GLU A 67 18.00 -0.56 -14.48
C GLU A 67 17.66 -0.38 -15.95
N GLU A 68 17.47 -1.46 -16.69
CA GLU A 68 17.09 -1.43 -18.13
C GLU A 68 15.75 -0.72 -18.37
N TYR A 69 14.88 -0.63 -17.36
CA TYR A 69 13.62 0.12 -17.39
C TYR A 69 13.70 1.46 -16.66
N GLY A 70 14.87 1.86 -16.18
CA GLY A 70 15.07 3.11 -15.44
C GLY A 70 14.82 3.00 -13.94
N GLY A 71 14.87 1.78 -13.41
CA GLY A 71 14.81 1.50 -11.98
C GLY A 71 16.16 1.53 -11.28
N SER A 72 16.19 1.10 -10.02
CA SER A 72 17.38 0.91 -9.19
C SER A 72 17.22 -0.38 -8.40
N SER A 73 17.92 -1.43 -8.80
CA SER A 73 17.89 -2.75 -8.15
C SER A 73 19.23 -3.16 -7.55
N GLU A 74 20.34 -2.67 -8.08
CA GLU A 74 21.67 -2.98 -7.57
C GLU A 74 21.87 -2.44 -6.16
N GLY A 75 22.20 -3.32 -5.23
CA GLY A 75 22.37 -2.98 -3.82
C GLY A 75 21.08 -2.68 -3.04
N ILE A 76 19.92 -2.80 -3.68
CA ILE A 76 18.61 -2.60 -3.06
C ILE A 76 18.08 -3.94 -2.53
N ASP A 77 17.59 -3.91 -1.30
CA ASP A 77 17.05 -5.07 -0.60
C ASP A 77 15.70 -4.77 0.07
N ILE A 78 15.17 -5.74 0.82
CA ILE A 78 13.90 -5.62 1.55
C ILE A 78 13.91 -4.46 2.57
N TRP A 79 15.07 -4.14 3.16
CA TRP A 79 15.19 -3.07 4.15
C TRP A 79 14.99 -1.69 3.53
N HIS A 80 15.47 -1.46 2.30
CA HIS A 80 15.19 -0.22 1.56
C HIS A 80 13.69 -0.04 1.31
N LYS A 81 12.97 -1.11 0.94
CA LYS A 81 11.51 -1.08 0.78
C LYS A 81 10.79 -0.83 2.10
N ASN A 82 11.21 -1.48 3.18
CA ASN A 82 10.63 -1.26 4.50
C ASN A 82 10.82 0.20 4.93
N ILE A 83 12.00 0.77 4.75
CA ILE A 83 12.29 2.18 5.07
C ILE A 83 11.41 3.14 4.28
N LEU A 84 11.20 2.90 2.97
CA LEU A 84 10.29 3.70 2.18
C LEU A 84 8.88 3.70 2.78
N ASN A 85 8.35 2.52 3.10
CA ASN A 85 7.02 2.39 3.70
C ASN A 85 6.92 2.98 5.11
N GLU A 86 7.97 2.84 5.93
CA GLU A 86 8.06 3.50 7.24
C GLU A 86 8.01 5.02 7.13
N GLU A 87 8.80 5.62 6.24
CA GLU A 87 8.87 7.07 6.10
C GLU A 87 7.60 7.64 5.42
N LEU A 88 6.96 6.91 4.49
CA LEU A 88 5.62 7.25 3.98
C LEU A 88 4.57 7.25 5.09
N ALA A 89 4.59 6.26 5.98
CA ALA A 89 3.66 6.19 7.10
C ALA A 89 3.91 7.32 8.13
N ARG A 90 5.15 7.82 8.28
CA ARG A 90 5.49 8.96 9.14
C ARG A 90 4.79 10.26 8.71
N ILE A 91 4.43 10.40 7.45
CA ILE A 91 3.62 11.52 6.94
C ILE A 91 2.25 11.56 7.62
N ALA A 92 1.73 10.39 8.01
CA ALA A 92 0.42 10.19 8.64
C ALA A 92 -0.77 10.67 7.75
N VAL A 93 -0.60 10.58 6.44
CA VAL A 93 -1.66 10.71 5.42
C VAL A 93 -1.57 9.49 4.52
N GLY A 94 -2.29 8.43 4.87
CA GLY A 94 -2.18 7.14 4.18
C GLY A 94 -2.57 7.20 2.70
N GLY A 95 -3.45 8.13 2.33
CA GLY A 95 -3.85 8.36 0.95
C GLY A 95 -2.68 8.75 0.04
N VAL A 96 -1.67 9.48 0.55
CA VAL A 96 -0.46 9.83 -0.21
C VAL A 96 0.31 8.57 -0.57
N GLY A 97 0.61 7.72 0.42
CA GLY A 97 1.31 6.46 0.19
C GLY A 97 0.55 5.53 -0.75
N ALA A 98 -0.77 5.37 -0.53
CA ALA A 98 -1.62 4.51 -1.35
C ALA A 98 -1.63 4.93 -2.82
N THR A 99 -1.71 6.23 -3.09
CA THR A 99 -1.76 6.76 -4.46
C THR A 99 -0.39 6.75 -5.14
N LEU A 100 0.66 7.19 -4.43
CA LEU A 100 2.00 7.28 -4.99
C LEU A 100 2.57 5.89 -5.32
N MET A 101 2.28 4.88 -4.48
CA MET A 101 2.84 3.52 -4.59
C MET A 101 1.91 2.52 -5.28
N VAL A 102 0.80 2.95 -5.88
CA VAL A 102 -0.13 2.02 -6.56
C VAL A 102 0.54 1.23 -7.70
N HIS A 103 1.56 1.79 -8.33
CA HIS A 103 2.33 1.10 -9.36
C HIS A 103 3.08 -0.12 -8.80
N ASP A 104 3.47 -0.12 -7.53
CA ASP A 104 4.22 -1.24 -6.90
C ASP A 104 3.35 -2.49 -6.70
N ILE A 105 2.03 -2.37 -6.90
CA ILE A 105 1.10 -3.51 -6.97
C ILE A 105 0.66 -3.85 -8.40
N ALA A 106 0.73 -2.92 -9.33
CA ALA A 106 0.22 -3.08 -10.68
C ALA A 106 1.31 -3.47 -11.72
N LEU A 107 2.57 -3.04 -11.52
CA LEU A 107 3.69 -3.35 -12.41
C LEU A 107 4.32 -4.75 -12.23
N PRO A 108 4.44 -5.33 -11.01
CA PRO A 108 5.12 -6.61 -10.85
C PRO A 108 4.55 -7.76 -11.69
N PRO A 109 3.23 -7.87 -11.91
CA PRO A 109 2.69 -8.82 -12.89
C PRO A 109 3.23 -8.64 -14.29
N ILE A 110 3.37 -7.39 -14.75
CA ILE A 110 3.92 -7.06 -16.07
C ILE A 110 5.40 -7.43 -16.12
N LEU A 111 6.19 -6.95 -15.16
CA LEU A 111 7.63 -7.18 -15.09
C LEU A 111 7.99 -8.66 -15.10
N LYS A 112 7.23 -9.50 -14.40
CA LYS A 112 7.55 -10.93 -14.22
C LYS A 112 6.96 -11.84 -15.29
N CYS A 113 5.86 -11.44 -15.93
CA CYS A 113 5.06 -12.35 -16.74
C CYS A 113 4.75 -11.85 -18.16
N ALA A 114 4.85 -10.53 -18.43
CA ALA A 114 4.58 -10.01 -19.78
C ALA A 114 5.76 -10.21 -20.73
N ASP A 115 5.48 -10.10 -22.02
CA ASP A 115 6.54 -10.06 -23.02
C ASP A 115 7.38 -8.77 -22.90
N ARG A 116 8.57 -8.80 -23.50
CA ARG A 116 9.51 -7.68 -23.43
C ARG A 116 8.95 -6.38 -24.02
N LYS A 117 8.16 -6.45 -25.09
CA LYS A 117 7.58 -5.25 -25.75
C LYS A 117 6.59 -4.56 -24.82
N LEU A 118 5.78 -5.34 -24.10
CA LEU A 118 4.82 -4.80 -23.14
C LEU A 118 5.55 -4.17 -21.96
N CYS A 119 6.61 -4.81 -21.44
CA CYS A 119 7.47 -4.26 -20.39
C CYS A 119 8.11 -2.91 -20.83
N GLU A 120 8.72 -2.86 -22.01
CA GLU A 120 9.36 -1.66 -22.57
C GLU A 120 8.36 -0.51 -22.82
N MET A 121 7.11 -0.83 -23.15
CA MET A 121 6.05 0.15 -23.33
C MET A 121 5.58 0.78 -22.03
N VAL A 122 5.42 -0.01 -20.98
CA VAL A 122 4.72 0.41 -19.76
C VAL A 122 5.67 0.85 -18.66
N ILE A 123 6.66 0.01 -18.34
CA ILE A 123 7.45 0.18 -17.10
C ILE A 123 8.23 1.50 -17.10
N PRO A 124 9.01 1.85 -18.15
CA PRO A 124 9.80 3.09 -18.11
C PRO A 124 8.95 4.36 -17.95
N ALA A 125 7.80 4.42 -18.60
CA ALA A 125 6.91 5.59 -18.52
C ALA A 125 6.31 5.77 -17.11
N VAL A 126 6.00 4.66 -16.44
CA VAL A 126 5.51 4.69 -15.05
C VAL A 126 6.63 5.05 -14.07
N LEU A 127 7.82 4.46 -14.22
CA LEU A 127 8.95 4.75 -13.33
C LEU A 127 9.47 6.20 -13.44
N ARG A 128 9.28 6.85 -14.61
CA ARG A 128 9.55 8.29 -14.75
C ARG A 128 8.43 9.18 -14.21
N GLY A 129 7.31 8.61 -13.76
CA GLY A 129 6.15 9.36 -13.26
C GLY A 129 5.34 10.09 -14.35
N GLU A 130 5.54 9.71 -15.62
CA GLU A 130 4.83 10.26 -16.80
C GLU A 130 3.46 9.64 -16.98
N LYS A 131 3.34 8.38 -16.61
CA LYS A 131 2.13 7.55 -16.73
C LYS A 131 1.80 6.88 -15.41
N ARG A 132 0.51 6.56 -15.23
CA ARG A 132 0.00 5.90 -14.03
C ARG A 132 -0.64 4.57 -14.39
N ILE A 133 -0.50 3.60 -13.49
CA ILE A 133 -1.08 2.27 -13.66
C ILE A 133 -1.76 1.85 -12.37
N SER A 134 -2.90 1.17 -12.48
CA SER A 134 -3.64 0.62 -11.34
C SER A 134 -3.91 -0.86 -11.51
N LEU A 135 -4.05 -1.56 -10.39
CA LEU A 135 -4.42 -2.98 -10.35
C LEU A 135 -5.95 -3.11 -10.25
N ALA A 136 -6.58 -3.77 -11.21
CA ALA A 136 -8.02 -3.89 -11.31
C ALA A 136 -8.48 -5.35 -11.17
N ILE A 137 -8.78 -5.78 -9.94
CA ILE A 137 -9.15 -7.18 -9.62
C ILE A 137 -10.56 -7.25 -9.04
N THR A 138 -10.81 -6.53 -7.95
CA THR A 138 -12.04 -6.60 -7.15
C THR A 138 -13.28 -6.23 -7.97
N GLU A 139 -14.35 -6.99 -7.81
CA GLU A 139 -15.64 -6.76 -8.45
C GLU A 139 -16.72 -6.45 -7.41
N PRO A 140 -17.88 -5.88 -7.80
CA PRO A 140 -19.00 -5.68 -6.88
C PRO A 140 -19.50 -6.96 -6.23
N SER A 141 -19.32 -8.11 -6.88
CA SER A 141 -19.72 -9.43 -6.39
C SER A 141 -18.74 -10.05 -5.38
N GLY A 142 -17.49 -9.58 -5.32
CA GLY A 142 -16.49 -10.15 -4.41
C GLY A 142 -15.07 -9.59 -4.59
N GLY A 143 -14.32 -9.55 -3.48
CA GLY A 143 -12.92 -9.09 -3.45
C GLY A 143 -11.94 -10.19 -3.05
N SER A 144 -12.18 -10.88 -1.93
CA SER A 144 -11.27 -11.93 -1.44
C SER A 144 -11.35 -13.22 -2.27
N ASP A 145 -12.53 -13.56 -2.76
CA ASP A 145 -12.73 -14.69 -3.67
C ASP A 145 -12.43 -14.27 -5.13
N VAL A 146 -11.15 -14.03 -5.42
CA VAL A 146 -10.68 -13.68 -6.76
C VAL A 146 -11.02 -14.76 -7.79
N ALA A 147 -11.09 -16.02 -7.36
CA ALA A 147 -11.39 -17.14 -8.24
C ALA A 147 -12.81 -17.09 -8.84
N SER A 148 -13.72 -16.34 -8.21
CA SER A 148 -15.14 -16.19 -8.64
C SER A 148 -15.41 -14.92 -9.44
N LEU A 149 -14.38 -14.18 -9.92
CA LEU A 149 -14.59 -12.99 -10.72
C LEU A 149 -15.38 -13.27 -12.00
N SER A 150 -16.17 -12.29 -12.43
CA SER A 150 -17.17 -12.40 -13.49
C SER A 150 -16.90 -11.55 -14.74
N THR A 151 -16.02 -10.54 -14.67
CA THR A 151 -15.59 -9.74 -15.83
C THR A 151 -15.03 -10.66 -16.92
N LYS A 152 -15.68 -10.72 -18.08
CA LYS A 152 -15.35 -11.65 -19.16
C LYS A 152 -14.45 -10.99 -20.20
N ALA A 153 -13.56 -11.79 -20.78
CA ALA A 153 -12.79 -11.46 -21.99
C ALA A 153 -12.89 -12.60 -22.98
N SER A 154 -13.44 -12.34 -24.14
CA SER A 154 -13.58 -13.32 -25.22
C SER A 154 -12.64 -12.95 -26.36
N LEU A 155 -11.81 -13.92 -26.81
CA LEU A 155 -10.92 -13.70 -27.94
C LEU A 155 -11.73 -13.75 -29.26
N VAL A 156 -11.70 -12.65 -30.01
CA VAL A 156 -12.32 -12.53 -31.34
C VAL A 156 -11.23 -12.01 -32.27
N ASP A 157 -10.84 -12.81 -33.25
CA ASP A 157 -9.69 -12.56 -34.10
C ASP A 157 -8.41 -12.29 -33.26
N ASP A 158 -7.80 -11.13 -33.42
CA ASP A 158 -6.59 -10.72 -32.69
C ASP A 158 -6.88 -9.79 -31.50
N HIS A 159 -8.12 -9.77 -30.97
CA HIS A 159 -8.52 -8.89 -29.86
C HIS A 159 -9.34 -9.63 -28.81
N TYR A 160 -9.11 -9.29 -27.56
CA TYR A 160 -10.04 -9.60 -26.47
C TYR A 160 -11.16 -8.58 -26.44
N ILE A 161 -12.41 -9.05 -26.39
CA ILE A 161 -13.61 -8.22 -26.15
C ILE A 161 -13.94 -8.37 -24.67
N ILE A 162 -13.84 -7.26 -23.93
CA ILE A 162 -13.95 -7.27 -22.48
C ILE A 162 -15.27 -6.63 -22.05
N ASN A 163 -16.00 -7.33 -21.17
CA ASN A 163 -17.28 -6.88 -20.60
C ASN A 163 -17.32 -7.17 -19.09
N GLY A 164 -17.72 -6.17 -18.29
CA GLY A 164 -17.86 -6.29 -16.84
C GLY A 164 -17.50 -5.03 -16.10
N SER A 165 -17.16 -5.16 -14.81
CA SER A 165 -16.80 -4.00 -13.99
C SER A 165 -15.83 -4.39 -12.89
N LYS A 166 -15.01 -3.42 -12.46
CA LYS A 166 -14.11 -3.52 -11.32
C LYS A 166 -14.39 -2.38 -10.35
N THR A 167 -14.35 -2.64 -9.05
CA THR A 167 -14.65 -1.64 -8.03
C THR A 167 -13.55 -1.54 -6.98
N TYR A 168 -13.53 -0.45 -6.22
CA TYR A 168 -12.50 -0.11 -5.24
C TYR A 168 -11.08 -0.01 -5.83
N ILE A 169 -10.96 0.45 -7.07
CA ILE A 169 -9.69 0.53 -7.77
C ILE A 169 -8.97 1.82 -7.38
N THR A 170 -7.92 1.68 -6.57
CA THR A 170 -7.05 2.79 -6.16
C THR A 170 -6.34 3.38 -7.38
N GLY A 171 -6.34 4.71 -7.50
CA GLY A 171 -5.79 5.42 -8.65
C GLY A 171 -6.62 5.29 -9.92
N GLY A 172 -7.80 4.65 -9.87
CA GLY A 172 -8.58 4.28 -11.03
C GLY A 172 -9.09 5.45 -11.87
N MET A 173 -9.32 6.62 -11.27
CA MET A 173 -9.73 7.82 -12.00
C MET A 173 -8.60 8.41 -12.86
N ASN A 174 -7.36 8.27 -12.41
CA ASN A 174 -6.19 8.89 -13.02
C ASN A 174 -5.24 7.92 -13.74
N ALA A 175 -5.51 6.61 -13.70
CA ALA A 175 -4.68 5.61 -14.36
C ALA A 175 -4.73 5.73 -15.89
N ASP A 176 -3.57 5.59 -16.53
CA ASP A 176 -3.45 5.42 -17.99
C ASP A 176 -3.66 3.96 -18.40
N TRP A 177 -3.33 3.03 -17.51
CA TRP A 177 -3.44 1.59 -17.71
C TRP A 177 -4.00 0.87 -16.50
N PHE A 178 -4.67 -0.25 -16.77
CA PHE A 178 -5.14 -1.18 -15.75
C PHE A 178 -4.54 -2.56 -15.96
N THR A 179 -3.80 -3.09 -14.98
CA THR A 179 -3.48 -4.51 -14.88
C THR A 179 -4.73 -5.22 -14.38
N THR A 180 -5.46 -5.90 -15.27
CA THR A 180 -6.84 -6.34 -15.00
C THR A 180 -6.96 -7.85 -15.02
N ALA A 181 -7.51 -8.44 -13.95
CA ALA A 181 -7.91 -9.84 -13.93
C ALA A 181 -9.28 -10.02 -14.61
N VAL A 182 -9.36 -10.93 -15.56
CA VAL A 182 -10.56 -11.21 -16.37
C VAL A 182 -10.79 -12.71 -16.52
N ARG A 183 -12.00 -13.12 -16.81
CA ARG A 183 -12.36 -14.51 -17.10
C ARG A 183 -12.30 -14.78 -18.61
N THR A 184 -11.39 -15.64 -19.01
CA THR A 184 -11.23 -16.13 -20.39
C THR A 184 -11.66 -17.58 -20.55
N GLY A 185 -11.67 -18.35 -19.47
CA GLY A 185 -12.01 -19.77 -19.43
C GLY A 185 -13.20 -20.10 -18.52
N GLY A 186 -13.24 -21.36 -18.06
CA GLY A 186 -14.25 -21.87 -17.15
C GLY A 186 -14.24 -21.25 -15.76
N GLU A 187 -14.95 -21.90 -14.84
CA GLU A 187 -15.03 -21.47 -13.44
C GLU A 187 -13.71 -21.67 -12.68
N GLY A 188 -13.57 -20.96 -11.55
CA GLY A 188 -12.44 -21.08 -10.66
C GLY A 188 -11.18 -20.36 -11.16
N ALA A 189 -10.06 -20.57 -10.48
CA ALA A 189 -8.80 -19.91 -10.72
C ALA A 189 -8.19 -20.20 -12.11
N ALA A 190 -8.44 -21.42 -12.63
CA ALA A 190 -7.93 -21.85 -13.94
C ALA A 190 -8.62 -21.20 -15.15
N GLY A 191 -9.67 -20.42 -14.94
CA GLY A 191 -10.33 -19.65 -16.00
C GLY A 191 -9.96 -18.17 -16.05
N ILE A 192 -8.98 -17.74 -15.24
CA ILE A 192 -8.60 -16.33 -15.10
C ILE A 192 -7.36 -16.03 -15.95
N SER A 193 -7.41 -14.92 -16.66
CA SER A 193 -6.26 -14.30 -17.35
C SER A 193 -6.03 -12.91 -16.80
N THR A 194 -4.84 -12.37 -17.03
CA THR A 194 -4.50 -10.98 -16.71
C THR A 194 -4.21 -10.21 -18.00
N ILE A 195 -4.89 -9.09 -18.20
CA ILE A 195 -4.76 -8.27 -19.42
C ILE A 195 -4.44 -6.82 -19.04
N LEU A 196 -3.52 -6.20 -19.75
CA LEU A 196 -3.29 -4.76 -19.67
C LEU A 196 -4.37 -4.03 -20.48
N ILE A 197 -5.14 -3.17 -19.83
CA ILE A 197 -6.20 -2.40 -20.49
C ILE A 197 -5.83 -0.91 -20.46
N PRO A 198 -5.59 -0.26 -21.60
CA PRO A 198 -5.49 1.20 -21.68
C PRO A 198 -6.81 1.85 -21.29
N SER A 199 -6.71 2.88 -20.47
CA SER A 199 -7.92 3.55 -19.92
C SER A 199 -8.65 4.45 -20.89
N ASN A 200 -8.04 4.77 -22.02
CA ASN A 200 -8.58 5.63 -23.07
C ASN A 200 -9.27 4.85 -24.22
N LEU A 201 -9.39 3.53 -24.09
CA LEU A 201 -10.12 2.73 -25.08
C LEU A 201 -11.61 3.01 -25.03
N GLU A 202 -12.26 2.95 -26.21
CA GLU A 202 -13.70 3.03 -26.32
C GLU A 202 -14.36 1.92 -25.48
N GLY A 203 -15.44 2.25 -24.75
CA GLY A 203 -16.12 1.34 -23.85
C GLY A 203 -15.56 1.31 -22.42
N VAL A 204 -14.41 1.96 -22.14
CA VAL A 204 -13.91 2.12 -20.76
C VAL A 204 -14.51 3.38 -20.14
N THR A 205 -15.29 3.21 -19.08
CA THR A 205 -15.83 4.32 -18.29
C THR A 205 -15.49 4.17 -16.81
N ARG A 206 -15.49 5.28 -16.08
CA ARG A 206 -15.06 5.34 -14.67
C ARG A 206 -16.02 6.19 -13.85
N THR A 207 -16.28 5.75 -12.62
CA THR A 207 -17.06 6.51 -11.64
C THR A 207 -16.27 6.59 -10.32
N PRO A 208 -16.09 7.79 -9.76
CA PRO A 208 -15.36 7.95 -8.50
C PRO A 208 -16.15 7.37 -7.33
N LEU A 209 -15.44 6.88 -6.31
CA LEU A 209 -15.94 6.43 -5.02
C LEU A 209 -15.48 7.42 -3.94
N ASP A 210 -16.15 8.58 -3.84
CA ASP A 210 -15.68 9.73 -3.06
C ASP A 210 -16.00 9.63 -1.56
N ARG A 211 -17.00 8.84 -1.17
CA ARG A 211 -17.49 8.78 0.22
C ARG A 211 -16.75 7.75 1.06
N LYS A 212 -15.42 7.83 1.09
CA LYS A 212 -14.57 6.94 1.88
C LYS A 212 -14.42 7.45 3.32
N GLN A 213 -14.21 6.52 4.26
CA GLN A 213 -13.92 6.85 5.66
C GLN A 213 -12.56 7.59 5.80
N GLY A 214 -11.54 7.21 5.02
CA GLY A 214 -10.20 7.77 5.04
C GLY A 214 -9.52 7.69 3.67
N TRP A 215 -8.22 8.06 3.59
CA TRP A 215 -7.48 8.14 2.35
C TRP A 215 -8.15 9.06 1.33
N TRP A 216 -8.59 10.22 1.76
CA TRP A 216 -9.41 11.10 0.90
C TRP A 216 -8.64 11.61 -0.30
N CYS A 217 -7.34 11.92 -0.17
CA CYS A 217 -6.50 12.35 -1.28
C CYS A 217 -6.12 11.23 -2.28
N SER A 218 -6.48 9.98 -1.98
CA SER A 218 -6.29 8.85 -2.90
C SER A 218 -7.57 8.61 -3.68
N ASP A 219 -7.60 8.87 -4.98
CA ASP A 219 -8.76 8.54 -5.80
C ASP A 219 -9.03 7.03 -5.82
N THR A 220 -10.29 6.68 -5.85
CA THR A 220 -10.75 5.30 -5.92
C THR A 220 -11.93 5.24 -6.88
N ALA A 221 -11.96 4.26 -7.77
CA ALA A 221 -12.98 4.20 -8.80
C ALA A 221 -13.67 2.84 -8.91
N THR A 222 -14.87 2.87 -9.46
CA THR A 222 -15.45 1.75 -10.21
C THR A 222 -15.17 1.96 -11.69
N ILE A 223 -14.70 0.91 -12.36
CA ILE A 223 -14.37 0.91 -13.78
C ILE A 223 -15.32 -0.04 -14.49
N TYR A 224 -15.89 0.41 -15.59
CA TYR A 224 -16.80 -0.36 -16.41
C TYR A 224 -16.18 -0.64 -17.77
N PHE A 225 -16.38 -1.83 -18.27
CA PHE A 225 -15.95 -2.30 -19.57
C PHE A 225 -17.18 -2.73 -20.36
N ASP A 226 -17.45 -2.03 -21.47
CA ASP A 226 -18.53 -2.32 -22.39
C ASP A 226 -17.97 -2.56 -23.79
N ASN A 227 -17.86 -3.84 -24.18
CA ASN A 227 -17.28 -4.27 -25.45
C ASN A 227 -15.89 -3.70 -25.75
N VAL A 228 -15.05 -3.54 -24.73
CA VAL A 228 -13.72 -2.97 -24.86
C VAL A 228 -12.82 -3.90 -25.68
N ARG A 229 -12.30 -3.39 -26.79
CA ARG A 229 -11.40 -4.14 -27.69
C ARG A 229 -9.96 -3.93 -27.28
N VAL A 230 -9.29 -4.99 -26.82
CA VAL A 230 -7.88 -4.99 -26.41
C VAL A 230 -7.08 -5.93 -27.27
N PRO A 231 -5.96 -5.49 -27.87
CA PRO A 231 -5.10 -6.38 -28.67
C PRO A 231 -4.63 -7.60 -27.90
N LYS A 232 -4.58 -8.77 -28.56
CA LYS A 232 -4.18 -10.04 -27.94
C LYS A 232 -2.79 -10.00 -27.27
N ASN A 233 -1.87 -9.22 -27.81
CA ASN A 233 -0.52 -9.04 -27.27
C ASN A 233 -0.46 -8.21 -25.99
N TYR A 234 -1.60 -7.74 -25.45
CA TYR A 234 -1.71 -7.11 -24.14
C TYR A 234 -2.04 -8.12 -23.01
N LEU A 235 -2.06 -9.42 -23.35
CA LEU A 235 -2.11 -10.49 -22.36
C LEU A 235 -0.82 -10.50 -21.53
N ILE A 236 -0.96 -10.55 -20.21
CA ILE A 236 0.15 -10.64 -19.26
C ILE A 236 0.30 -12.11 -18.86
N GLY A 237 1.37 -12.74 -19.31
CA GLY A 237 1.60 -14.17 -19.13
C GLY A 237 0.81 -15.02 -20.15
N GLU A 238 0.31 -16.18 -19.67
CA GLU A 238 -0.45 -17.12 -20.49
C GLU A 238 -1.95 -17.04 -20.20
N GLU A 239 -2.76 -17.33 -21.20
CA GLU A 239 -4.21 -17.40 -21.05
C GLU A 239 -4.58 -18.47 -20.03
N ASN A 240 -5.54 -18.15 -19.15
CA ASN A 240 -6.00 -19.00 -18.04
C ASN A 240 -4.96 -19.27 -16.94
N GLN A 241 -3.82 -18.54 -16.91
CA GLN A 241 -2.84 -18.57 -15.83
C GLN A 241 -2.81 -17.26 -15.02
N GLY A 242 -3.73 -16.35 -15.27
CA GLY A 242 -3.75 -15.01 -14.68
C GLY A 242 -3.90 -14.97 -13.16
N PHE A 243 -4.51 -16.00 -12.56
CA PHE A 243 -4.57 -16.09 -11.10
C PHE A 243 -3.16 -16.13 -10.46
N LYS A 244 -2.25 -16.94 -11.02
CA LYS A 244 -0.85 -17.00 -10.57
C LYS A 244 -0.14 -15.67 -10.77
N VAL A 245 -0.40 -14.99 -11.89
CA VAL A 245 0.15 -13.68 -12.24
C VAL A 245 -0.22 -12.63 -11.20
N VAL A 246 -1.48 -12.61 -10.77
CA VAL A 246 -1.98 -11.71 -9.73
C VAL A 246 -1.36 -12.03 -8.37
N MET A 247 -1.22 -13.33 -8.03
CA MET A 247 -0.66 -13.77 -6.74
C MET A 247 0.80 -13.40 -6.53
N VAL A 248 1.56 -13.20 -7.61
CA VAL A 248 3.00 -12.86 -7.60
C VAL A 248 3.32 -11.66 -6.69
N ASN A 249 2.40 -10.73 -6.52
CA ASN A 249 2.66 -9.48 -5.81
C ASN A 249 2.13 -9.42 -4.37
N PHE A 250 1.20 -10.27 -3.97
CA PHE A 250 0.52 -10.12 -2.67
C PHE A 250 1.45 -10.21 -1.46
N ASN A 251 2.50 -11.00 -1.52
CA ASN A 251 3.47 -11.09 -0.43
C ASN A 251 4.26 -9.78 -0.27
N SER A 252 4.72 -9.20 -1.38
CA SER A 252 5.42 -7.91 -1.35
C SER A 252 4.53 -6.77 -0.83
N GLU A 253 3.26 -6.73 -1.28
CA GLU A 253 2.26 -5.77 -0.78
C GLU A 253 2.06 -5.89 0.72
N ARG A 254 1.84 -7.11 1.24
CA ARG A 254 1.65 -7.37 2.67
C ARG A 254 2.86 -6.96 3.50
N MET A 255 4.07 -7.17 2.99
CA MET A 255 5.31 -6.71 3.65
C MET A 255 5.36 -5.18 3.75
N GLY A 256 5.12 -4.47 2.65
CA GLY A 256 5.08 -3.01 2.63
C GLY A 256 4.00 -2.44 3.58
N MET A 257 2.79 -3.02 3.54
CA MET A 257 1.71 -2.66 4.47
C MET A 257 2.11 -2.89 5.93
N SER A 258 2.81 -4.00 6.24
CA SER A 258 3.23 -4.31 7.61
C SER A 258 4.26 -3.32 8.13
N ALA A 259 5.22 -2.91 7.32
CA ALA A 259 6.19 -1.88 7.66
C ALA A 259 5.52 -0.52 7.89
N ALA A 260 4.57 -0.15 7.02
CA ALA A 260 3.79 1.09 7.16
C ALA A 260 2.94 1.10 8.43
N MET A 261 2.26 0.00 8.75
CA MET A 261 1.40 -0.10 9.95
C MET A 261 2.20 -0.07 11.24
N GLU A 262 3.36 -0.72 11.29
CA GLU A 262 4.27 -0.64 12.44
C GLU A 262 4.73 0.81 12.66
N ALA A 263 5.16 1.50 11.59
CA ALA A 263 5.60 2.88 11.65
C ALA A 263 4.47 3.84 12.07
N ALA A 264 3.26 3.70 11.52
CA ALA A 264 2.10 4.49 11.93
C ALA A 264 1.74 4.28 13.42
N SER A 265 1.98 3.07 13.95
CA SER A 265 1.83 2.81 15.39
C SER A 265 2.83 3.61 16.24
N ARG A 266 4.06 3.79 15.75
CA ARG A 266 5.06 4.66 16.39
C ARG A 266 4.69 6.14 16.32
N VAL A 267 4.07 6.60 15.23
CA VAL A 267 3.51 7.96 15.15
C VAL A 267 2.44 8.19 16.21
N CYS A 268 1.52 7.24 16.37
CA CYS A 268 0.49 7.30 17.40
C CYS A 268 1.11 7.38 18.82
N LEU A 269 2.15 6.59 19.10
CA LEU A 269 2.85 6.59 20.37
C LEU A 269 3.57 7.94 20.62
N GLU A 270 4.25 8.49 19.63
CA GLU A 270 4.96 9.77 19.72
C GLU A 270 4.00 10.91 20.05
N ASP A 271 2.92 11.06 19.28
CA ASP A 271 1.96 12.15 19.46
C ASP A 271 1.23 12.06 20.81
N ALA A 272 0.84 10.83 21.21
CA ALA A 272 0.24 10.60 22.51
C ALA A 272 1.22 10.93 23.65
N ALA A 273 2.50 10.57 23.52
CA ALA A 273 3.52 10.86 24.54
C ALA A 273 3.82 12.36 24.64
N LYS A 274 3.92 13.07 23.50
CA LYS A 274 4.08 14.51 23.44
C LYS A 274 2.93 15.21 24.15
N TRP A 275 1.70 14.90 23.77
CA TRP A 275 0.49 15.45 24.38
C TRP A 275 0.43 15.20 25.88
N ALA A 276 0.67 13.98 26.34
CA ALA A 276 0.63 13.63 27.74
C ALA A 276 1.73 14.29 28.58
N GLY A 277 2.86 14.63 27.97
CA GLY A 277 3.95 15.38 28.58
C GLY A 277 3.62 16.85 28.84
N GLU A 278 2.79 17.45 27.98
CA GLU A 278 2.42 18.87 28.02
C GLU A 278 1.10 19.11 28.78
N ARG A 279 0.09 18.27 28.56
CA ARG A 279 -1.25 18.41 29.12
C ARG A 279 -1.26 18.16 30.62
N LYS A 280 -1.87 19.04 31.37
CA LYS A 280 -2.09 18.90 32.82
C LYS A 280 -3.55 18.61 33.15
N THR A 281 -3.78 17.68 34.08
CA THR A 281 -5.11 17.35 34.66
C THR A 281 -4.95 17.06 36.15
N PHE A 282 -5.87 17.53 36.95
CA PHE A 282 -5.83 17.36 38.41
C PHE A 282 -4.49 17.79 39.03
N GLY A 283 -3.94 18.93 38.59
CA GLY A 283 -2.72 19.52 39.13
C GLY A 283 -1.39 18.90 38.72
N ARG A 284 -1.38 17.85 37.87
CA ARG A 284 -0.16 17.18 37.36
C ARG A 284 -0.24 16.89 35.85
N ARG A 285 0.90 16.56 35.23
CA ARG A 285 0.92 16.18 33.79
C ARG A 285 0.12 14.90 33.58
N LEU A 286 -0.49 14.78 32.42
CA LEU A 286 -1.24 13.58 32.06
C LEU A 286 -0.35 12.33 32.12
N ALA A 287 0.92 12.44 31.69
CA ALA A 287 1.93 11.37 31.75
C ALA A 287 2.25 10.91 33.19
N ASP A 288 1.94 11.69 34.23
CA ASP A 288 2.23 11.32 35.60
C ASP A 288 1.13 10.42 36.22
N HIS A 289 0.00 10.23 35.49
CA HIS A 289 -1.06 9.31 35.91
C HIS A 289 -0.68 7.86 35.54
N GLN A 290 -0.81 6.92 36.47
CA GLN A 290 -0.44 5.53 36.33
C GLN A 290 -1.16 4.87 35.13
N VAL A 291 -2.45 5.12 34.95
CA VAL A 291 -3.25 4.57 33.85
C VAL A 291 -2.70 4.98 32.47
N ILE A 292 -2.17 6.19 32.35
CA ILE A 292 -1.57 6.69 31.10
C ILE A 292 -0.22 6.00 30.83
N ARG A 293 0.59 5.83 31.88
CA ARG A 293 1.87 5.10 31.74
C ARG A 293 1.67 3.65 31.36
N HIS A 294 0.62 2.98 31.87
CA HIS A 294 0.26 1.62 31.45
C HIS A 294 -0.12 1.59 29.96
N LYS A 295 -0.94 2.54 29.48
CA LYS A 295 -1.26 2.64 28.05
C LYS A 295 0.00 2.74 27.16
N PHE A 296 0.98 3.56 27.56
CA PHE A 296 2.26 3.65 26.82
C PHE A 296 3.04 2.35 26.87
N ALA A 297 3.05 1.64 28.00
CA ALA A 297 3.70 0.34 28.11
C ALA A 297 3.06 -0.69 27.18
N ASP A 298 1.74 -0.76 27.13
CA ASP A 298 1.00 -1.67 26.27
C ASP A 298 1.20 -1.35 24.78
N MET A 299 1.15 -0.06 24.40
CA MET A 299 1.44 0.37 23.03
C MET A 299 2.88 -0.02 22.62
N LYS A 300 3.86 0.29 23.46
CA LYS A 300 5.28 0.00 23.18
C LYS A 300 5.55 -1.49 23.12
N GLN A 301 4.93 -2.30 23.96
CA GLN A 301 5.04 -3.77 23.90
C GLN A 301 4.58 -4.31 22.56
N LYS A 302 3.39 -3.90 22.11
CA LYS A 302 2.82 -4.33 20.82
C LYS A 302 3.66 -3.89 19.63
N ILE A 303 4.11 -2.63 19.62
CA ILE A 303 5.02 -2.09 18.59
C ILE A 303 6.30 -2.92 18.54
N ASN A 304 6.95 -3.17 19.67
CA ASN A 304 8.18 -3.96 19.73
C ASN A 304 7.98 -5.38 19.22
N ALA A 305 6.90 -6.05 19.62
CA ALA A 305 6.58 -7.41 19.15
C ALA A 305 6.36 -7.43 17.63
N THR A 306 5.62 -6.45 17.10
CA THR A 306 5.37 -6.33 15.66
C THR A 306 6.65 -6.03 14.88
N GLN A 307 7.50 -5.12 15.37
CA GLN A 307 8.77 -4.80 14.73
C GLN A 307 9.73 -5.98 14.74
N SER A 308 9.80 -6.73 15.84
CA SER A 308 10.62 -7.95 15.92
C SER A 308 10.17 -8.99 14.91
N TYR A 309 8.85 -9.16 14.74
CA TYR A 309 8.31 -10.08 13.75
C TYR A 309 8.56 -9.59 12.32
N LEU A 310 8.37 -8.29 12.04
CA LEU A 310 8.72 -7.67 10.76
C LEU A 310 10.20 -7.89 10.41
N ASN A 311 11.10 -7.67 11.37
CA ASN A 311 12.54 -7.87 11.17
C ASN A 311 12.86 -9.35 10.88
N SER A 312 12.24 -10.29 11.61
CA SER A 312 12.42 -11.74 11.40
C SER A 312 11.99 -12.17 10.00
N VAL A 313 10.79 -11.75 9.56
CA VAL A 313 10.28 -12.09 8.22
C VAL A 313 11.11 -11.43 7.13
N SER A 314 11.50 -10.14 7.31
CA SER A 314 12.37 -9.43 6.36
C SER A 314 13.72 -10.12 6.21
N ARG A 315 14.31 -10.61 7.32
CA ARG A 315 15.58 -11.36 7.28
C ARG A 315 15.42 -12.68 6.52
N SER A 316 14.31 -13.39 6.72
CA SER A 316 14.04 -14.63 5.96
C SER A 316 13.96 -14.35 4.46
N ILE A 317 13.24 -13.29 4.05
CA ILE A 317 13.14 -12.88 2.64
C ILE A 317 14.53 -12.51 2.08
N GLN A 318 15.36 -11.78 2.82
CA GLN A 318 16.74 -11.43 2.41
C GLN A 318 17.60 -12.67 2.18
N LEU A 319 17.34 -13.76 2.90
CA LEU A 319 18.00 -15.06 2.74
C LEU A 319 17.39 -15.93 1.62
N GLY A 320 16.42 -15.42 0.88
CA GLY A 320 15.70 -16.19 -0.16
C GLY A 320 14.67 -17.17 0.39
N ILE A 321 14.31 -17.06 1.67
CA ILE A 321 13.30 -17.90 2.32
C ILE A 321 12.01 -17.07 2.41
N GLU A 322 11.09 -17.27 1.47
CA GLU A 322 9.80 -16.60 1.48
C GLU A 322 8.71 -17.55 1.99
N ASN A 323 8.16 -17.25 3.16
CA ASN A 323 7.05 -17.98 3.76
C ASN A 323 5.77 -17.14 3.72
N ALA A 324 4.86 -17.47 2.82
CA ALA A 324 3.60 -16.74 2.63
C ALA A 324 2.72 -16.73 3.91
N ALA A 325 2.76 -17.79 4.72
CA ALA A 325 2.01 -17.87 5.97
C ALA A 325 2.55 -16.87 7.01
N ASP A 326 3.87 -16.77 7.19
CA ASP A 326 4.47 -15.80 8.11
C ASP A 326 4.20 -14.36 7.68
N ILE A 327 4.26 -14.08 6.37
CA ILE A 327 3.93 -12.76 5.81
C ILE A 327 2.46 -12.41 6.08
N ALA A 328 1.54 -13.37 5.90
CA ALA A 328 0.13 -13.16 6.18
C ALA A 328 -0.14 -12.92 7.67
N LEU A 329 0.48 -13.71 8.56
CA LEU A 329 0.38 -13.55 10.02
C LEU A 329 0.97 -12.21 10.48
N LEU A 330 2.10 -11.79 9.90
CA LEU A 330 2.68 -10.48 10.17
C LEU A 330 1.71 -9.36 9.79
N LYS A 331 1.03 -9.44 8.65
CA LYS A 331 0.04 -8.44 8.22
C LYS A 331 -1.14 -8.37 9.20
N VAL A 332 -1.63 -9.50 9.69
CA VAL A 332 -2.66 -9.57 10.74
C VAL A 332 -2.18 -8.89 12.01
N GLN A 333 -1.00 -9.27 12.51
CA GLN A 333 -0.39 -8.70 13.71
C GLN A 333 -0.22 -7.18 13.59
N SER A 334 0.30 -6.71 12.46
CA SER A 334 0.57 -5.27 12.24
C SER A 334 -0.72 -4.45 12.20
N SER A 335 -1.78 -4.96 11.56
CA SER A 335 -3.07 -4.26 11.51
C SER A 335 -3.73 -4.17 12.89
N GLN A 336 -3.69 -5.23 13.68
CA GLN A 336 -4.23 -5.23 15.06
C GLN A 336 -3.42 -4.31 15.98
N THR A 337 -2.10 -4.26 15.81
CA THR A 337 -1.23 -3.34 16.57
C THR A 337 -1.56 -1.89 16.25
N LEU A 338 -1.71 -1.55 14.98
CA LEU A 338 -2.07 -0.19 14.58
C LEU A 338 -3.45 0.22 15.09
N GLU A 339 -4.46 -0.64 14.98
CA GLU A 339 -5.80 -0.38 15.53
C GLU A 339 -5.76 -0.10 17.04
N PHE A 340 -5.00 -0.92 17.77
CA PHE A 340 -4.81 -0.73 19.20
C PHE A 340 -4.13 0.60 19.49
N CYS A 341 -3.00 0.90 18.85
CA CYS A 341 -2.23 2.13 19.10
C CYS A 341 -3.00 3.39 18.72
N ALA A 342 -3.71 3.39 17.60
CA ALA A 342 -4.54 4.51 17.18
C ALA A 342 -5.66 4.80 18.17
N ARG A 343 -6.38 3.76 18.63
CA ARG A 343 -7.43 3.90 19.65
C ARG A 343 -6.91 4.43 20.99
N GLU A 344 -5.77 3.91 21.47
CA GLU A 344 -5.20 4.36 22.73
C GLU A 344 -4.68 5.80 22.63
N ALA A 345 -4.07 6.17 21.51
CA ALA A 345 -3.62 7.54 21.25
C ALA A 345 -4.81 8.52 21.21
N MET A 346 -5.90 8.18 20.50
CA MET A 346 -7.14 8.96 20.49
C MET A 346 -7.66 9.21 21.90
N GLN A 347 -7.69 8.17 22.74
CA GLN A 347 -8.16 8.27 24.12
C GLN A 347 -7.24 9.14 24.99
N ILE A 348 -5.92 9.10 24.78
CA ILE A 348 -4.95 9.94 25.51
C ILE A 348 -5.09 11.42 25.10
N LEU A 349 -5.27 11.72 23.84
CA LEU A 349 -5.47 13.07 23.33
C LEU A 349 -6.85 13.64 23.72
N GLY A 350 -7.83 12.78 23.96
CA GLY A 350 -9.20 13.17 24.32
C GLY A 350 -9.88 14.00 23.24
N GLY A 351 -10.58 15.07 23.60
CA GLY A 351 -11.34 15.90 22.66
C GLY A 351 -10.51 16.50 21.53
N ALA A 352 -9.20 16.71 21.73
CA ALA A 352 -8.31 17.21 20.69
C ALA A 352 -8.19 16.22 19.51
N ALA A 353 -8.21 14.90 19.78
CA ALA A 353 -8.16 13.88 18.74
C ALA A 353 -9.48 13.72 17.98
N TYR A 354 -10.59 14.23 18.47
CA TYR A 354 -11.88 14.19 17.77
C TYR A 354 -12.02 15.29 16.70
N MET A 355 -11.11 16.25 16.73
CA MET A 355 -11.04 17.34 15.75
C MET A 355 -10.05 16.97 14.62
N ARG A 356 -10.43 17.25 13.38
CA ARG A 356 -9.55 17.06 12.22
C ARG A 356 -8.28 17.91 12.33
N GLY A 357 -7.24 17.53 11.59
CA GLY A 357 -5.99 18.28 11.47
C GLY A 357 -4.88 17.79 12.40
N ASN A 358 -5.06 16.65 13.08
CA ASN A 358 -3.95 15.99 13.78
C ASN A 358 -3.71 14.58 13.24
N ARG A 359 -2.45 14.12 13.34
CA ARG A 359 -2.01 12.85 12.77
C ARG A 359 -2.75 11.64 13.37
N VAL A 360 -3.03 11.66 14.68
CA VAL A 360 -3.69 10.54 15.37
C VAL A 360 -5.14 10.38 14.91
N GLU A 361 -5.88 11.48 14.76
CA GLU A 361 -7.25 11.45 14.22
C GLU A 361 -7.26 10.81 12.83
N ARG A 362 -6.34 11.27 11.98
CA ARG A 362 -6.27 10.78 10.60
C ARG A 362 -5.92 9.30 10.55
N ILE A 363 -4.89 8.87 11.27
CA ILE A 363 -4.53 7.45 11.38
C ILE A 363 -5.71 6.64 11.89
N TYR A 364 -6.45 7.12 12.90
CA TYR A 364 -7.60 6.40 13.47
C TYR A 364 -8.74 6.20 12.45
N ARG A 365 -9.10 7.21 11.66
CA ARG A 365 -10.14 7.05 10.63
C ARG A 365 -9.69 6.22 9.43
N GLU A 366 -8.37 6.13 9.18
CA GLU A 366 -7.77 5.38 8.08
C GLU A 366 -7.43 3.92 8.45
N VAL A 367 -7.30 3.60 9.74
CA VAL A 367 -6.72 2.31 10.16
C VAL A 367 -7.48 1.09 9.63
N ARG A 368 -8.80 1.18 9.48
CA ARG A 368 -9.63 0.04 9.08
C ARG A 368 -9.30 -0.48 7.67
N VAL A 369 -8.91 0.38 6.74
CA VAL A 369 -8.55 -0.06 5.39
C VAL A 369 -7.36 -1.01 5.38
N ASN A 370 -6.44 -0.88 6.34
CA ASN A 370 -5.27 -1.77 6.46
C ASN A 370 -5.64 -3.21 6.87
N ALA A 371 -6.79 -3.39 7.52
CA ALA A 371 -7.33 -4.72 7.82
C ALA A 371 -8.13 -5.33 6.66
N ILE A 372 -8.50 -4.50 5.65
CA ILE A 372 -9.30 -4.88 4.49
C ILE A 372 -8.40 -5.12 3.26
N GLY A 373 -7.50 -4.20 2.96
CA GLY A 373 -6.55 -4.29 1.84
C GLY A 373 -5.57 -5.44 1.97
N GLY A 374 -5.02 -5.95 0.88
CA GLY A 374 -4.09 -7.08 0.86
C GLY A 374 -4.72 -8.42 1.31
N CYS A 375 -6.02 -8.60 1.09
CA CYS A 375 -6.99 -9.55 1.61
C CYS A 375 -7.47 -9.28 3.05
N LEU A 376 -8.75 -9.56 3.27
CA LEU A 376 -9.40 -9.45 4.57
C LEU A 376 -8.74 -10.38 5.61
N LEU A 377 -8.74 -9.98 6.88
CA LEU A 377 -8.10 -10.76 7.95
C LEU A 377 -8.63 -12.20 8.05
N TYR A 378 -9.93 -12.40 7.84
CA TYR A 378 -10.57 -13.74 7.92
C TYR A 378 -10.33 -14.61 6.68
N THR A 379 -9.79 -14.06 5.60
CA THR A 379 -9.42 -14.78 4.37
C THR A 379 -7.91 -14.89 4.17
N SER A 380 -7.12 -14.37 5.12
CA SER A 380 -5.67 -14.62 5.13
C SER A 380 -5.45 -16.13 5.35
N PRO A 381 -4.54 -16.78 4.59
CA PRO A 381 -4.30 -18.22 4.74
C PRO A 381 -4.02 -18.55 6.20
N SER A 382 -4.88 -19.38 6.77
CA SER A 382 -4.65 -19.99 8.08
C SER A 382 -3.73 -21.20 7.88
N PRO A 383 -2.85 -21.53 8.84
CA PRO A 383 -2.14 -22.80 8.83
C PRO A 383 -3.06 -24.03 8.79
N ARG A 384 -4.40 -23.82 8.90
CA ARG A 384 -5.42 -24.84 8.84
C ARG A 384 -6.13 -24.95 7.48
N ASP A 385 -5.87 -24.00 6.57
CA ASP A 385 -6.41 -24.07 5.21
C ASP A 385 -5.45 -24.91 4.36
N PRO A 386 -5.94 -25.97 3.69
CA PRO A 386 -5.11 -26.89 2.92
C PRO A 386 -4.44 -26.24 1.71
#